data_7fa5cb83d87a7c80d96e2a1bb9718ced
#
_entry.id   7fa5cb83d87a7c80d96e2a1bb9718ced
#
_cell.length_a   1.000
_cell.length_b   1.000
_cell.length_c   1.000
_cell.angle_alpha   90.00
_cell.angle_beta   90.00
_cell.angle_gamma   90.00
#
_symmetry.space_group_name_H-M   'P 1'
#
loop_
_entity.id
_entity.type
_entity.pdbx_description
1 polymer ?
#
loop_
_entity_poly.entity_id
_entity_poly.type
_entity_poly.pdbx_seq_one_letter_code
_entity_poly.pdbx_strand_id
1 'polypeptide(L)'
;NKKIIFSTDLLKTYLSKRTIQRSEFNFVLKNFKFNKKRKIKDIDFLIYYRIHNNKSLLFRDDLIKNLVKQNLKIFIVGDKLDLKGLKNLGYLNKKKLTNFQSRSKYTVCSSENIYSLFVIECITNHVKILINKDHMQQIKFLKKFFISLNKSKLNLKKLKL
;
A
#
# COMPACT_ATOMS: atom_id res chain seq x y z
N ASN A 1 34.06 3.48 3.32
CA ASN A 1 32.82 3.73 4.12
C ASN A 1 31.63 3.79 3.19
N LYS A 2 30.83 2.71 3.15
CA LYS A 2 29.55 2.72 2.38
C LYS A 2 28.46 3.32 3.26
N LYS A 3 27.82 4.39 2.78
CA LYS A 3 26.68 5.03 3.45
C LYS A 3 25.41 4.29 3.07
N ILE A 4 24.67 3.78 4.06
CA ILE A 4 23.38 3.12 3.84
C ILE A 4 22.26 4.12 4.14
N ILE A 5 21.33 4.24 3.20
CA ILE A 5 20.17 5.10 3.29
C ILE A 5 18.95 4.21 3.57
N PHE A 6 18.20 4.53 4.61
CA PHE A 6 17.05 3.74 5.06
C PHE A 6 15.74 4.40 4.67
N SER A 7 14.80 3.61 4.22
CA SER A 7 13.44 4.07 3.92
C SER A 7 12.50 3.99 5.12
N THR A 8 12.86 3.20 6.14
CA THR A 8 12.03 3.01 7.34
C THR A 8 12.89 2.79 8.59
N ASP A 9 12.34 3.13 9.76
CA ASP A 9 12.99 2.87 11.06
C ASP A 9 13.17 1.38 11.35
N LEU A 10 12.27 0.54 10.82
CA LEU A 10 12.40 -0.92 10.97
C LEU A 10 13.70 -1.41 10.33
N LEU A 11 14.00 -0.96 9.12
CA LEU A 11 15.23 -1.30 8.43
C LEU A 11 16.45 -0.74 9.15
N LYS A 12 16.34 0.48 9.69
CA LYS A 12 17.37 1.11 10.53
C LYS A 12 17.65 0.26 11.78
N THR A 13 16.59 -0.18 12.47
CA THR A 13 16.71 -1.02 13.68
C THR A 13 17.32 -2.38 13.35
N TYR A 14 16.87 -3.03 12.28
CA TYR A 14 17.39 -4.32 11.83
C TYR A 14 18.90 -4.25 11.52
N LEU A 15 19.35 -3.18 10.87
CA LEU A 15 20.76 -2.98 10.52
C LEU A 15 21.56 -2.29 11.63
N SER A 16 20.92 -1.95 12.78
CA SER A 16 21.58 -1.22 13.88
C SER A 16 22.72 -1.97 14.55
N LYS A 17 22.70 -3.28 14.49
CA LYS A 17 23.74 -4.16 15.06
C LYS A 17 25.02 -4.22 14.21
N ARG A 18 25.03 -3.60 13.03
CA ARG A 18 26.21 -3.55 12.15
C ARG A 18 26.83 -2.15 12.19
N THR A 19 28.13 -2.08 12.33
CA THR A 19 28.95 -0.84 12.33
C THR A 19 28.97 -0.17 10.95
N ILE A 20 27.84 0.38 10.53
CA ILE A 20 27.68 1.06 9.25
C ILE A 20 27.16 2.49 9.52
N GLN A 21 27.79 3.49 8.91
CA GLN A 21 27.31 4.87 8.95
C GLN A 21 25.91 4.97 8.36
N ARG A 22 24.98 5.56 9.11
CA ARG A 22 23.55 5.55 8.81
C ARG A 22 23.05 6.96 8.55
N SER A 23 22.24 7.13 7.53
CA SER A 23 21.48 8.36 7.32
C SER A 23 20.04 8.03 6.96
N GLU A 24 19.11 8.76 7.53
CA GLU A 24 17.71 8.72 7.09
C GLU A 24 17.54 9.59 5.84
N PHE A 25 16.89 9.07 4.84
CA PHE A 25 16.59 9.82 3.62
C PHE A 25 15.09 9.93 3.41
N ASN A 26 14.58 11.12 3.62
CA ASN A 26 13.16 11.45 3.39
C ASN A 26 12.94 11.86 1.93
N PHE A 27 13.27 10.97 0.99
CA PHE A 27 13.09 11.22 -0.45
C PHE A 27 11.65 11.59 -0.81
N VAL A 28 10.70 11.01 -0.10
CA VAL A 28 9.26 11.20 -0.34
C VAL A 28 8.80 12.63 -0.13
N LEU A 29 9.39 13.35 0.83
CA LEU A 29 8.86 14.65 1.25
C LEU A 29 9.28 15.83 0.37
N LYS A 30 10.46 15.79 -0.23
CA LYS A 30 10.98 16.91 -1.02
C LYS A 30 10.25 17.10 -2.37
N ASN A 31 9.72 16.03 -2.96
CA ASN A 31 9.13 16.02 -4.30
C ASN A 31 7.67 15.56 -4.33
N PHE A 32 7.00 15.53 -3.19
CA PHE A 32 5.65 15.01 -3.09
C PHE A 32 4.63 16.04 -3.60
N LYS A 33 4.05 15.75 -4.75
CA LYS A 33 2.98 16.59 -5.34
C LYS A 33 1.71 15.77 -5.48
N PHE A 34 0.62 16.27 -4.91
CA PHE A 34 -0.71 15.70 -5.12
C PHE A 34 -1.22 16.00 -6.53
N ASN A 35 -1.91 15.04 -7.12
CA ASN A 35 -2.64 15.28 -8.35
C ASN A 35 -3.78 16.28 -8.09
N LYS A 36 -3.76 17.40 -8.81
CA LYS A 36 -4.75 18.49 -8.64
C LYS A 36 -6.15 18.04 -9.07
N LYS A 37 -6.26 17.23 -10.13
CA LYS A 37 -7.55 16.76 -10.65
C LYS A 37 -7.99 15.51 -9.88
N ARG A 38 -9.02 15.64 -9.05
CA ARG A 38 -9.70 14.49 -8.44
C ARG A 38 -10.65 13.87 -9.46
N LYS A 39 -10.47 12.58 -9.76
CA LYS A 39 -11.42 11.80 -10.55
C LYS A 39 -12.50 11.21 -9.66
N ILE A 40 -13.62 10.85 -10.28
CA ILE A 40 -14.67 10.06 -9.62
C ILE A 40 -14.07 8.74 -9.17
N LYS A 41 -14.28 8.37 -7.91
CA LYS A 41 -13.78 7.15 -7.30
C LYS A 41 -14.80 6.02 -7.48
N ASP A 42 -14.72 5.33 -8.62
CA ASP A 42 -15.63 4.24 -9.01
C ASP A 42 -15.05 2.84 -8.82
N ILE A 43 -13.83 2.74 -8.27
CA ILE A 43 -13.16 1.50 -7.91
C ILE A 43 -13.00 1.47 -6.40
N ASP A 44 -13.49 0.41 -5.75
CA ASP A 44 -13.37 0.32 -4.30
C ASP A 44 -11.93 0.00 -3.89
N PHE A 45 -11.32 -1.02 -4.50
CA PHE A 45 -9.95 -1.40 -4.21
C PHE A 45 -9.11 -1.59 -5.45
N LEU A 46 -7.91 -1.03 -5.44
CA LEU A 46 -6.82 -1.36 -6.36
C LEU A 46 -5.66 -1.92 -5.53
N ILE A 47 -5.33 -3.19 -5.72
CA ILE A 47 -4.34 -3.88 -4.90
C ILE A 47 -3.17 -4.31 -5.78
N TYR A 48 -1.96 -3.93 -5.39
CA TYR A 48 -0.74 -4.45 -6.00
C TYR A 48 -0.41 -5.79 -5.35
N TYR A 49 -0.55 -6.85 -6.14
CA TYR A 49 -0.26 -8.21 -5.73
C TYR A 49 1.00 -8.71 -6.40
N ARG A 50 1.89 -9.30 -5.63
CA ARG A 50 3.09 -9.94 -6.14
C ARG A 50 3.43 -11.15 -5.31
N ILE A 51 3.64 -12.27 -5.98
CA ILE A 51 4.13 -13.50 -5.38
C ILE A 51 5.64 -13.32 -5.17
N HIS A 52 6.09 -13.44 -3.93
CA HIS A 52 7.51 -13.34 -3.60
C HIS A 52 7.80 -14.16 -2.34
N ASN A 53 8.81 -15.03 -2.43
CA ASN A 53 9.12 -16.00 -1.37
C ASN A 53 9.48 -15.37 -0.02
N ASN A 54 10.00 -14.15 -0.02
CA ASN A 54 10.46 -13.45 1.19
C ASN A 54 9.45 -12.43 1.73
N LYS A 55 8.20 -12.43 1.24
CA LYS A 55 7.18 -11.47 1.68
C LYS A 55 6.07 -12.14 2.45
N SER A 56 5.78 -11.61 3.63
CA SER A 56 4.58 -12.01 4.38
C SER A 56 3.33 -11.51 3.66
N LEU A 57 2.59 -12.42 3.07
CA LEU A 57 1.34 -12.12 2.36
C LEU A 57 0.10 -12.24 3.26
N LEU A 58 0.24 -12.81 4.45
CA LEU A 58 -0.87 -13.22 5.32
C LEU A 58 -1.91 -12.12 5.54
N PHE A 59 -1.46 -10.93 5.95
CA PHE A 59 -2.41 -9.83 6.19
C PHE A 59 -3.13 -9.41 4.91
N ARG A 60 -2.41 -9.32 3.80
CA ARG A 60 -2.97 -8.89 2.52
C ARG A 60 -3.92 -9.94 1.95
N ASP A 61 -3.54 -11.20 1.98
CA ASP A 61 -4.33 -12.28 1.40
C ASP A 61 -5.59 -12.54 2.22
N ASP A 62 -5.51 -12.56 3.53
CA ASP A 62 -6.67 -12.66 4.41
C ASP A 62 -7.64 -11.48 4.21
N LEU A 63 -7.09 -10.28 4.09
CA LEU A 63 -7.89 -9.10 3.83
C LEU A 63 -8.60 -9.19 2.48
N ILE A 64 -7.89 -9.60 1.42
CA ILE A 64 -8.47 -9.74 0.07
C ILE A 64 -9.62 -10.76 0.09
N LYS A 65 -9.42 -11.94 0.70
CA LYS A 65 -10.48 -12.96 0.85
C LYS A 65 -11.72 -12.40 1.55
N ASN A 66 -11.52 -11.57 2.58
CA ASN A 66 -12.62 -10.93 3.29
C ASN A 66 -13.32 -9.84 2.47
N LEU A 67 -12.57 -9.06 1.68
CA LEU A 67 -13.11 -8.03 0.80
C LEU A 67 -13.98 -8.62 -0.33
N VAL A 68 -13.55 -9.75 -0.90
CA VAL A 68 -14.28 -10.44 -1.98
C VAL A 68 -15.70 -10.83 -1.54
N LYS A 69 -15.87 -11.24 -0.28
CA LYS A 69 -17.18 -11.60 0.28
C LYS A 69 -18.16 -10.44 0.38
N GLN A 70 -17.70 -9.20 0.18
CA GLN A 70 -18.48 -7.97 0.40
C GLN A 70 -19.02 -7.34 -0.88
N ASN A 71 -18.96 -8.05 -2.01
CA ASN A 71 -19.42 -7.55 -3.32
C ASN A 71 -18.81 -6.22 -3.76
N LEU A 72 -17.53 -6.01 -3.45
CA LEU A 72 -16.78 -4.79 -3.77
C LEU A 72 -16.10 -4.90 -5.14
N LYS A 73 -15.94 -3.76 -5.81
CA LYS A 73 -15.23 -3.66 -7.08
C LYS A 73 -13.71 -3.65 -6.84
N ILE A 74 -13.10 -4.83 -6.94
CA ILE A 74 -11.69 -5.06 -6.60
C ILE A 74 -10.89 -5.38 -7.85
N PHE A 75 -9.82 -4.63 -8.07
CA PHE A 75 -8.86 -4.84 -9.15
C PHE A 75 -7.49 -5.21 -8.59
N ILE A 76 -6.86 -6.20 -9.22
CA ILE A 76 -5.51 -6.67 -8.89
C ILE A 76 -4.56 -6.25 -10.01
N VAL A 77 -3.44 -5.65 -9.64
CA VAL A 77 -2.33 -5.28 -10.53
C VAL A 77 -1.09 -6.06 -10.11
N GLY A 78 -0.33 -6.55 -11.09
CA GLY A 78 0.85 -7.38 -10.88
C GLY A 78 0.57 -8.84 -11.19
N ASP A 79 0.96 -9.74 -10.31
CA ASP A 79 0.75 -11.17 -10.48
C ASP A 79 -0.73 -11.54 -10.36
N LYS A 80 -1.13 -12.62 -11.04
CA LYS A 80 -2.51 -13.11 -11.00
C LYS A 80 -2.84 -13.64 -9.60
N LEU A 81 -4.01 -13.27 -9.09
CA LEU A 81 -4.60 -13.85 -7.91
C LEU A 81 -5.91 -14.53 -8.31
N ASP A 82 -5.97 -15.86 -8.16
CA ASP A 82 -7.10 -16.65 -8.62
C ASP A 82 -8.17 -16.77 -7.52
N LEU A 83 -8.99 -15.73 -7.42
CA LEU A 83 -10.14 -15.66 -6.51
C LEU A 83 -11.34 -15.11 -7.29
N LYS A 84 -12.49 -15.83 -7.17
CA LYS A 84 -13.76 -15.37 -7.76
C LYS A 84 -14.15 -14.00 -7.20
N GLY A 85 -14.60 -13.10 -8.06
CA GLY A 85 -15.00 -11.73 -7.66
C GLY A 85 -13.89 -10.68 -7.79
N LEU A 86 -12.68 -11.06 -8.22
CA LEU A 86 -11.61 -10.15 -8.54
C LEU A 86 -11.47 -9.92 -10.04
N LYS A 87 -10.97 -8.74 -10.40
CA LYS A 87 -10.54 -8.43 -11.75
C LYS A 87 -9.02 -8.29 -11.81
N ASN A 88 -8.36 -9.28 -12.39
CA ASN A 88 -6.92 -9.25 -12.62
C ASN A 88 -6.60 -8.39 -13.85
N LEU A 89 -5.74 -7.39 -13.70
CA LEU A 89 -5.31 -6.46 -14.75
C LEU A 89 -3.91 -6.80 -15.29
N GLY A 90 -3.18 -7.70 -14.60
CA GLY A 90 -1.78 -7.97 -14.92
C GLY A 90 -0.88 -6.77 -14.66
N TYR A 91 0.26 -6.73 -15.36
CA TYR A 91 1.21 -5.63 -15.27
C TYR A 91 0.77 -4.48 -16.18
N LEU A 92 0.65 -3.30 -15.62
CA LEU A 92 0.20 -2.10 -16.32
C LEU A 92 1.37 -1.14 -16.57
N ASN A 93 1.37 -0.46 -17.69
CA ASN A 93 2.25 0.68 -17.91
C ASN A 93 1.84 1.86 -16.99
N LYS A 94 2.74 2.81 -16.80
CA LYS A 94 2.57 3.96 -15.89
C LYS A 94 1.26 4.72 -16.11
N LYS A 95 0.93 5.01 -17.37
CA LYS A 95 -0.27 5.79 -17.74
C LYS A 95 -1.56 5.07 -17.32
N LYS A 96 -1.67 3.77 -17.62
CA LYS A 96 -2.81 2.93 -17.23
C LYS A 96 -2.89 2.79 -15.71
N LEU A 97 -1.77 2.50 -15.04
CA LEU A 97 -1.71 2.37 -13.58
C LEU A 97 -2.20 3.65 -12.88
N THR A 98 -1.67 4.82 -13.27
CA THR A 98 -2.09 6.12 -12.72
C THR A 98 -3.59 6.37 -12.94
N ASN A 99 -4.15 5.94 -14.09
CA ASN A 99 -5.59 6.06 -14.32
C ASN A 99 -6.38 5.21 -13.33
N PHE A 100 -6.00 3.95 -13.08
CA PHE A 100 -6.65 3.10 -12.08
C PHE A 100 -6.49 3.66 -10.66
N GLN A 101 -5.29 4.08 -10.28
CA GLN A 101 -5.04 4.71 -8.97
C GLN A 101 -5.93 5.93 -8.75
N SER A 102 -6.04 6.82 -9.75
CA SER A 102 -6.85 8.04 -9.63
C SER A 102 -8.35 7.77 -9.42
N ARG A 103 -8.84 6.61 -9.85
CA ARG A 103 -10.24 6.15 -9.71
C ARG A 103 -10.51 5.30 -8.48
N SER A 104 -9.46 4.89 -7.77
CA SER A 104 -9.57 3.96 -6.64
C SER A 104 -9.78 4.70 -5.32
N LYS A 105 -10.63 4.15 -4.44
CA LYS A 105 -10.87 4.65 -3.08
C LYS A 105 -9.77 4.17 -2.14
N TYR A 106 -9.46 2.87 -2.18
CA TYR A 106 -8.58 2.19 -1.23
C TYR A 106 -7.54 1.31 -1.91
N THR A 107 -6.45 1.09 -1.19
CA THR A 107 -5.48 0.01 -1.45
C THR A 107 -5.04 -0.62 -0.15
N VAL A 108 -4.32 -1.74 -0.25
CA VAL A 108 -3.76 -2.47 0.89
C VAL A 108 -2.25 -2.36 0.85
N CYS A 109 -1.65 -1.97 1.97
CA CYS A 109 -0.21 -1.96 2.13
C CYS A 109 0.29 -3.34 2.58
N SER A 110 1.34 -3.85 1.93
CA SER A 110 2.10 -4.97 2.49
C SER A 110 2.90 -4.48 3.69
N SER A 111 3.02 -5.33 4.72
CA SER A 111 3.71 -4.98 5.96
C SER A 111 5.20 -4.69 5.81
N GLU A 112 5.81 -5.06 4.70
CA GLU A 112 7.26 -5.02 4.50
C GLU A 112 7.79 -3.71 3.92
N ASN A 113 6.98 -3.02 3.14
CA ASN A 113 7.36 -1.76 2.53
C ASN A 113 6.21 -0.76 2.53
N ILE A 114 6.09 -0.06 3.64
CA ILE A 114 5.01 0.89 3.88
C ILE A 114 5.00 2.02 2.85
N TYR A 115 6.18 2.49 2.45
CA TYR A 115 6.35 3.56 1.48
C TYR A 115 6.87 3.06 0.14
N SER A 116 6.32 1.95 -0.37
CA SER A 116 6.61 1.50 -1.73
C SER A 116 6.18 2.55 -2.77
N LEU A 117 6.80 2.55 -3.95
CA LEU A 117 6.42 3.46 -5.03
C LEU A 117 4.92 3.39 -5.33
N PHE A 118 4.35 2.19 -5.35
CA PHE A 118 2.93 2.01 -5.57
C PHE A 118 2.07 2.71 -4.49
N VAL A 119 2.44 2.57 -3.22
CA VAL A 119 1.73 3.23 -2.10
C VAL A 119 1.85 4.74 -2.20
N ILE A 120 3.05 5.26 -2.47
CA ILE A 120 3.28 6.70 -2.65
C ILE A 120 2.43 7.24 -3.80
N GLU A 121 2.41 6.56 -4.94
CA GLU A 121 1.58 6.95 -6.08
C GLU A 121 0.08 6.89 -5.78
N CYS A 122 -0.35 5.90 -5.00
CA CYS A 122 -1.72 5.86 -4.51
C CYS A 122 -2.05 7.09 -3.64
N ILE A 123 -1.16 7.47 -2.73
CA ILE A 123 -1.34 8.66 -1.89
C ILE A 123 -1.40 9.93 -2.74
N THR A 124 -0.54 10.09 -3.76
CA THR A 124 -0.59 11.26 -4.68
C THR A 124 -1.91 11.36 -5.43
N ASN A 125 -2.58 10.23 -5.65
CA ASN A 125 -3.89 10.12 -6.26
C ASN A 125 -5.04 10.12 -5.23
N HIS A 126 -4.78 10.51 -3.97
CA HIS A 126 -5.78 10.56 -2.89
C HIS A 126 -6.44 9.20 -2.57
N VAL A 127 -5.72 8.11 -2.75
CA VAL A 127 -6.14 6.76 -2.34
C VAL A 127 -5.84 6.56 -0.87
N LYS A 128 -6.76 5.99 -0.11
CA LYS A 128 -6.54 5.60 1.28
C LYS A 128 -5.85 4.23 1.36
N ILE A 129 -4.95 4.08 2.32
CA ILE A 129 -4.11 2.92 2.47
C ILE A 129 -4.53 2.12 3.70
N LEU A 130 -4.98 0.89 3.51
CA LEU A 130 -5.26 -0.02 4.61
C LEU A 130 -3.96 -0.68 5.07
N ILE A 131 -3.71 -0.66 6.37
CA ILE A 131 -2.48 -1.20 6.97
C ILE A 131 -2.80 -1.96 8.26
N ASN A 132 -2.02 -2.99 8.57
CA ASN A 132 -2.12 -3.67 9.85
C ASN A 132 -1.83 -2.71 11.00
N LYS A 133 -2.62 -2.79 12.07
CA LYS A 133 -2.50 -1.96 13.27
C LYS A 133 -1.07 -1.98 13.84
N ASP A 134 -0.42 -3.15 13.83
CA ASP A 134 0.93 -3.34 14.38
C ASP A 134 1.99 -2.49 13.65
N HIS A 135 1.72 -2.09 12.40
CA HIS A 135 2.61 -1.24 11.61
C HIS A 135 2.23 0.24 11.63
N MET A 136 1.09 0.59 12.23
CA MET A 136 0.60 1.98 12.23
C MET A 136 1.54 2.94 12.98
N GLN A 137 2.23 2.47 14.00
CA GLN A 137 3.23 3.25 14.73
C GLN A 137 4.46 3.64 13.89
N GLN A 138 4.74 2.89 12.82
CA GLN A 138 5.84 3.17 11.89
C GLN A 138 5.50 4.27 10.89
N ILE A 139 4.23 4.71 10.84
CA ILE A 139 3.78 5.77 9.92
C ILE A 139 4.13 7.13 10.52
N LYS A 140 5.24 7.70 10.10
CA LYS A 140 5.66 9.04 10.50
C LYS A 140 5.03 10.15 9.64
N PHE A 141 4.85 9.86 8.34
CA PHE A 141 4.42 10.85 7.35
C PHE A 141 3.08 10.46 6.72
N LEU A 142 2.33 11.45 6.28
CA LEU A 142 1.08 11.24 5.53
C LEU A 142 0.04 10.37 6.27
N LYS A 143 0.08 10.35 7.61
CA LYS A 143 -0.75 9.52 8.49
C LYS A 143 -2.24 9.58 8.15
N LYS A 144 -2.72 10.74 7.67
CA LYS A 144 -4.11 10.94 7.24
C LYS A 144 -4.58 10.04 6.09
N PHE A 145 -3.65 9.43 5.35
CA PHE A 145 -3.97 8.51 4.25
C PHE A 145 -4.04 7.06 4.71
N PHE A 146 -3.53 6.73 5.88
CA PHE A 146 -3.48 5.37 6.40
C PHE A 146 -4.66 5.08 7.31
N ILE A 147 -5.25 3.90 7.13
CA ILE A 147 -6.35 3.36 7.94
C ILE A 147 -5.85 2.08 8.59
N SER A 148 -5.81 2.08 9.90
CA SER A 148 -5.41 0.94 10.72
C SER A 148 -6.48 -0.13 10.75
N LEU A 149 -6.11 -1.38 10.50
CA LEU A 149 -6.98 -2.54 10.59
C LEU A 149 -6.47 -3.52 11.64
N ASN A 150 -7.37 -4.05 12.44
CA ASN A 150 -7.09 -5.21 13.28
C ASN A 150 -7.19 -6.49 12.45
N LYS A 151 -6.27 -7.43 12.65
CA LYS A 151 -6.22 -8.72 11.91
C LYS A 151 -7.55 -9.49 11.92
N SER A 152 -8.35 -9.37 12.98
CA SER A 152 -9.51 -10.21 13.23
C SER A 152 -10.84 -9.68 12.74
N LYS A 153 -10.99 -8.37 12.47
CA LYS A 153 -12.30 -7.81 12.07
C LYS A 153 -12.12 -6.62 11.13
N LEU A 154 -12.36 -6.87 9.86
CA LEU A 154 -12.55 -5.80 8.89
C LEU A 154 -13.90 -5.14 9.16
N ASN A 155 -13.91 -4.09 9.97
CA ASN A 155 -15.12 -3.29 10.14
C ASN A 155 -15.25 -2.31 8.97
N LEU A 156 -15.91 -2.75 7.91
CA LEU A 156 -16.14 -1.94 6.69
C LEU A 156 -16.98 -0.69 6.95
N LYS A 157 -17.72 -0.63 8.08
CA LYS A 157 -18.45 0.60 8.49
C LYS A 157 -17.49 1.77 8.71
N LYS A 158 -16.20 1.50 8.99
CA LYS A 158 -15.15 2.54 9.05
C LYS A 158 -14.65 2.98 7.68
N LEU A 159 -14.89 2.18 6.67
CA LEU A 159 -14.64 2.56 5.29
C LEU A 159 -15.93 3.20 4.80
N LYS A 160 -15.89 4.48 4.49
CA LYS A 160 -17.00 5.16 3.79
C LYS A 160 -17.05 4.59 2.37
N LEU A 161 -17.62 3.40 2.23
CA LEU A 161 -17.88 2.71 0.96
C LEU A 161 -19.22 3.17 0.40
#